data_cc6b259d1b113469cd1ab1b7f1892c2d
#
_entry.id   cc6b259d1b113469cd1ab1b7f1892c2d
#
_cell.length_a   1.000
_cell.length_b   1.000
_cell.length_c   1.000
_cell.angle_alpha   90.00
_cell.angle_beta   90.00
_cell.angle_gamma   90.00
#
_symmetry.space_group_name_H-M   'P 1'
#
loop_
_entity.id
_entity.type
_entity.pdbx_description
1 polymer ?
#
loop_
_entity_poly.entity_id
_entity_poly.type
_entity_poly.pdbx_seq_one_letter_code
_entity_poly.pdbx_strand_id
1 'polypeptide(L)'
;MARKTVFDKDYILEKTSDFIKDYGVDSMNARDLCKYIGCSTQPLFKNFINMDGLKKSIKKYLHDYYDNFIYKIVDKEDYLYTISYAYALFAFKEPKIFKALFMTELAGTRTIDEVLKSSWNIESIESIPKQYGLSYKKAECLYRDVRFFTHGLSCQIACNSIKVTEDEIKKLIKDIIMKLKDVI
;
A
#
# COMPACT_ATOMS: atom_id res chain seq x y z
N MET A 1 25.32 19.48 26.65
CA MET A 1 25.91 18.60 25.63
C MET A 1 24.80 18.22 24.65
N ALA A 2 24.92 18.59 23.37
CA ALA A 2 23.97 18.17 22.35
C ALA A 2 24.05 16.64 22.15
N ARG A 3 22.93 15.94 22.25
CA ARG A 3 22.83 14.49 22.05
C ARG A 3 23.24 14.20 20.62
N LYS A 4 24.34 13.45 20.43
CA LYS A 4 24.82 13.05 19.10
C LYS A 4 23.71 12.24 18.40
N THR A 5 23.16 12.75 17.30
CA THR A 5 22.16 12.06 16.52
C THR A 5 22.75 10.74 16.02
N VAL A 6 22.17 9.62 16.40
CA VAL A 6 22.59 8.31 15.94
C VAL A 6 21.83 8.00 14.65
N PHE A 7 22.54 7.97 13.52
CA PHE A 7 21.98 7.60 12.21
C PHE A 7 21.99 6.07 12.08
N ASP A 8 21.18 5.39 12.89
CA ASP A 8 20.96 3.96 12.76
C ASP A 8 20.02 3.63 11.60
N LYS A 9 19.83 2.33 11.36
CA LYS A 9 19.03 1.84 10.24
C LYS A 9 17.57 2.27 10.33
N ASP A 10 16.98 2.19 11.52
CA ASP A 10 15.56 2.47 11.72
C ASP A 10 15.27 3.96 11.58
N TYR A 11 16.12 4.81 12.13
CA TYR A 11 16.03 6.25 11.96
C TYR A 11 16.14 6.67 10.48
N ILE A 12 17.08 6.06 9.73
CA ILE A 12 17.24 6.38 8.30
C ILE A 12 16.00 5.90 7.52
N LEU A 13 15.43 4.74 7.83
CA LEU A 13 14.20 4.25 7.18
C LEU A 13 13.00 5.14 7.48
N GLU A 14 12.82 5.56 8.72
CA GLU A 14 11.79 6.53 9.11
C GLU A 14 11.92 7.82 8.29
N LYS A 15 13.11 8.41 8.27
CA LYS A 15 13.38 9.65 7.52
C LYS A 15 13.26 9.47 6.00
N THR A 16 13.59 8.28 5.49
CA THR A 16 13.36 7.95 4.07
C THR A 16 11.87 7.85 3.76
N SER A 17 11.07 7.30 4.67
CA SER A 17 9.61 7.30 4.54
C SER A 17 9.04 8.73 4.54
N ASP A 18 9.51 9.61 5.44
CA ASP A 18 9.14 11.03 5.47
C ASP A 18 9.51 11.73 4.15
N PHE A 19 10.73 11.48 3.65
CA PHE A 19 11.17 12.01 2.35
C PHE A 19 10.23 11.56 1.21
N ILE A 20 9.82 10.29 1.19
CA ILE A 20 8.90 9.77 0.16
C ILE A 20 7.51 10.43 0.28
N LYS A 21 7.03 10.68 1.50
CA LYS A 21 5.77 11.43 1.73
C LYS A 21 5.84 12.85 1.19
N ASP A 22 6.99 13.50 1.31
CA ASP A 22 7.15 14.88 0.89
C ASP A 22 7.44 15.02 -0.62
N TYR A 23 8.29 14.14 -1.19
CA TYR A 23 8.84 14.32 -2.55
C TYR A 23 8.51 13.17 -3.51
N GLY A 24 8.03 12.03 -3.02
CA GLY A 24 7.83 10.82 -3.82
C GLY A 24 9.10 9.99 -3.98
N VAL A 25 8.92 8.71 -4.31
CA VAL A 25 10.04 7.74 -4.43
C VAL A 25 10.93 8.01 -5.64
N ASP A 26 10.39 8.56 -6.72
CA ASP A 26 11.14 8.84 -7.96
C ASP A 26 12.21 9.94 -7.75
N SER A 27 12.02 10.81 -6.76
CA SER A 27 12.98 11.84 -6.36
C SER A 27 14.11 11.29 -5.49
N MET A 28 14.04 10.03 -5.07
CA MET A 28 14.95 9.47 -4.07
C MET A 28 16.32 9.15 -4.66
N ASN A 29 17.32 9.91 -4.25
CA ASN A 29 18.74 9.64 -4.49
C ASN A 29 19.55 9.92 -3.21
N ALA A 30 20.78 9.41 -3.17
CA ALA A 30 21.61 9.48 -1.95
C ALA A 30 21.89 10.91 -1.50
N ARG A 31 22.11 11.83 -2.44
CA ARG A 31 22.47 13.23 -2.13
C ARG A 31 21.30 13.97 -1.50
N ASP A 32 20.15 13.91 -2.12
CA ASP A 32 18.97 14.64 -1.66
C ASP A 32 18.40 14.04 -0.37
N LEU A 33 18.43 12.71 -0.25
CA LEU A 33 18.06 12.02 0.97
C LEU A 33 18.99 12.39 2.14
N CYS A 34 20.31 12.36 1.94
CA CYS A 34 21.26 12.74 3.00
C CYS A 34 21.10 14.22 3.39
N LYS A 35 20.82 15.11 2.43
CA LYS A 35 20.51 16.52 2.72
C LYS A 35 19.23 16.64 3.56
N TYR A 36 18.19 15.89 3.24
CA TYR A 36 16.92 15.85 3.99
C TYR A 36 17.11 15.34 5.42
N ILE A 37 17.89 14.27 5.59
CA ILE A 37 18.19 13.66 6.89
C ILE A 37 19.14 14.53 7.72
N GLY A 38 19.93 15.38 7.09
CA GLY A 38 20.99 16.18 7.77
C GLY A 38 22.24 15.37 8.07
N CYS A 39 22.62 14.41 7.19
CA CYS A 39 23.82 13.59 7.37
C CYS A 39 24.69 13.54 6.09
N SER A 40 25.91 13.00 6.21
CA SER A 40 26.71 12.62 5.06
C SER A 40 26.26 11.28 4.47
N THR A 41 26.81 10.89 3.31
CA THR A 41 26.51 9.58 2.69
C THR A 41 27.13 8.41 3.45
N GLN A 42 28.08 8.64 4.35
CA GLN A 42 28.77 7.58 5.09
C GLN A 42 27.82 6.78 6.01
N PRO A 43 26.99 7.39 6.88
CA PRO A 43 25.99 6.63 7.65
C PRO A 43 25.01 5.88 6.79
N LEU A 44 24.58 6.46 5.66
CA LEU A 44 23.65 5.81 4.74
C LEU A 44 24.23 4.51 4.19
N PHE A 45 25.42 4.56 3.59
CA PHE A 45 26.03 3.38 2.99
C PHE A 45 26.63 2.38 3.98
N LYS A 46 26.93 2.83 5.22
CA LYS A 46 27.25 1.91 6.30
C LYS A 46 26.07 1.00 6.66
N ASN A 47 24.83 1.51 6.61
CA ASN A 47 23.64 0.77 6.96
C ASN A 47 23.05 -0.04 5.79
N PHE A 48 23.20 0.42 4.53
CA PHE A 48 22.48 -0.15 3.38
C PHE A 48 23.37 -0.60 2.22
N ILE A 49 24.71 -0.47 2.33
CA ILE A 49 25.73 -0.80 1.33
C ILE A 49 25.63 0.10 0.09
N ASN A 50 24.45 0.18 -0.54
CA ASN A 50 24.15 1.00 -1.72
C ASN A 50 22.68 1.42 -1.76
N MET A 51 22.27 2.15 -2.81
CA MET A 51 20.89 2.59 -2.98
C MET A 51 19.91 1.44 -3.20
N ASP A 52 20.32 0.33 -3.79
CA ASP A 52 19.44 -0.83 -4.00
C ASP A 52 19.16 -1.54 -2.67
N GLY A 53 20.15 -1.64 -1.79
CA GLY A 53 19.97 -2.11 -0.42
C GLY A 53 19.01 -1.25 0.39
N LEU A 54 19.08 0.09 0.21
CA LEU A 54 18.12 1.02 0.80
C LEU A 54 16.72 0.82 0.19
N LYS A 55 16.58 0.74 -1.14
CA LYS A 55 15.31 0.52 -1.82
C LYS A 55 14.63 -0.77 -1.36
N LYS A 56 15.38 -1.85 -1.21
CA LYS A 56 14.86 -3.12 -0.68
C LYS A 56 14.38 -2.98 0.77
N SER A 57 15.12 -2.27 1.60
CA SER A 57 14.79 -2.09 3.02
C SER A 57 13.61 -1.15 3.20
N ILE A 58 13.55 -0.04 2.46
CA ILE A 58 12.43 0.91 2.54
C ILE A 58 11.14 0.30 1.98
N LYS A 59 11.21 -0.53 0.93
CA LYS A 59 10.04 -1.27 0.44
C LYS A 59 9.40 -2.09 1.56
N LYS A 60 10.22 -2.86 2.32
CA LYS A 60 9.70 -3.63 3.45
C LYS A 60 9.10 -2.72 4.51
N TYR A 61 9.80 -1.65 4.91
CA TYR A 61 9.31 -0.69 5.90
C TYR A 61 7.97 -0.06 5.51
N LEU A 62 7.80 0.31 4.23
CA LEU A 62 6.55 0.88 3.72
C LEU A 62 5.43 -0.17 3.64
N HIS A 63 5.73 -1.45 3.39
CA HIS A 63 4.74 -2.53 3.49
C HIS A 63 4.29 -2.72 4.94
N ASP A 64 5.21 -2.74 5.90
CA ASP A 64 4.87 -2.83 7.33
C ASP A 64 4.01 -1.62 7.76
N TYR A 65 4.30 -0.42 7.24
CA TYR A 65 3.48 0.78 7.45
C TYR A 65 2.07 0.65 6.86
N TYR A 66 1.97 0.13 5.63
CA TYR A 66 0.70 -0.15 4.95
C TYR A 66 -0.12 -1.21 5.72
N ASP A 67 0.49 -2.32 6.10
CA ASP A 67 -0.17 -3.38 6.86
C ASP A 67 -0.74 -2.86 8.18
N ASN A 68 0.04 -2.05 8.91
CA ASN A 68 -0.42 -1.41 10.14
C ASN A 68 -1.60 -0.45 9.91
N PHE A 69 -1.67 0.22 8.74
CA PHE A 69 -2.81 1.05 8.37
C PHE A 69 -4.04 0.19 8.11
N ILE A 70 -3.91 -0.88 7.35
CA ILE A 70 -5.01 -1.81 7.02
C ILE A 70 -5.58 -2.48 8.27
N TYR A 71 -4.72 -2.98 9.17
CA TYR A 71 -5.15 -3.65 10.41
C TYR A 71 -6.06 -2.82 11.30
N LYS A 72 -5.96 -1.49 11.25
CA LYS A 72 -6.82 -0.59 12.05
C LYS A 72 -8.23 -0.43 11.51
N ILE A 73 -8.47 -0.85 10.28
CA ILE A 73 -9.73 -0.58 9.54
C ILE A 73 -10.48 -1.86 9.22
N VAL A 74 -9.75 -2.96 9.00
CA VAL A 74 -10.34 -4.22 8.57
C VAL A 74 -11.21 -4.81 9.67
N ASP A 75 -12.45 -5.13 9.30
CA ASP A 75 -13.41 -5.89 10.08
C ASP A 75 -13.60 -7.28 9.46
N LYS A 76 -13.42 -8.33 10.24
CA LYS A 76 -13.55 -9.72 9.77
C LYS A 76 -14.98 -10.12 9.44
N GLU A 77 -15.97 -9.45 9.99
CA GLU A 77 -17.38 -9.70 9.68
C GLU A 77 -17.78 -9.14 8.29
N ASP A 78 -17.09 -8.08 7.82
CA ASP A 78 -17.26 -7.50 6.47
C ASP A 78 -15.92 -7.32 5.75
N TYR A 79 -15.17 -8.42 5.66
CA TYR A 79 -13.77 -8.41 5.28
C TYR A 79 -13.55 -7.87 3.87
N LEU A 80 -14.33 -8.35 2.86
CA LEU A 80 -14.17 -7.91 1.47
C LEU A 80 -14.38 -6.39 1.32
N TYR A 81 -15.41 -5.87 1.96
CA TYR A 81 -15.69 -4.43 1.91
C TYR A 81 -14.61 -3.64 2.65
N THR A 82 -14.32 -4.02 3.89
CA THR A 82 -13.41 -3.22 4.74
C THR A 82 -11.98 -3.23 4.25
N ILE A 83 -11.46 -4.34 3.69
CA ILE A 83 -10.12 -4.37 3.09
C ILE A 83 -10.05 -3.57 1.79
N SER A 84 -11.11 -3.62 0.97
CA SER A 84 -11.18 -2.83 -0.26
C SER A 84 -11.25 -1.34 0.05
N TYR A 85 -12.06 -0.97 1.03
CA TYR A 85 -12.17 0.41 1.50
C TYR A 85 -10.83 0.90 2.10
N ALA A 86 -10.21 0.12 2.97
CA ALA A 86 -8.92 0.46 3.59
C ALA A 86 -7.83 0.68 2.54
N TYR A 87 -7.79 -0.14 1.49
CA TYR A 87 -6.86 0.00 0.37
C TYR A 87 -7.06 1.33 -0.37
N ALA A 88 -8.31 1.68 -0.71
CA ALA A 88 -8.61 2.94 -1.39
C ALA A 88 -8.41 4.16 -0.46
N LEU A 89 -8.73 4.03 0.83
CA LEU A 89 -8.47 5.05 1.82
C LEU A 89 -6.97 5.30 2.01
N PHE A 90 -6.14 4.26 1.94
CA PHE A 90 -4.69 4.43 1.99
C PHE A 90 -4.18 5.25 0.81
N ALA A 91 -4.68 5.01 -0.40
CA ALA A 91 -4.35 5.83 -1.57
C ALA A 91 -4.79 7.30 -1.39
N PHE A 92 -5.91 7.53 -0.72
CA PHE A 92 -6.44 8.86 -0.42
C PHE A 92 -5.63 9.61 0.65
N LYS A 93 -5.24 8.92 1.73
CA LYS A 93 -4.50 9.52 2.85
C LYS A 93 -3.00 9.62 2.61
N GLU A 94 -2.42 8.64 1.91
CA GLU A 94 -0.98 8.45 1.71
C GLU A 94 -0.62 8.28 0.22
N PRO A 95 -1.00 9.21 -0.67
CA PRO A 95 -0.92 8.99 -2.13
C PRO A 95 0.49 8.71 -2.64
N LYS A 96 1.53 9.33 -2.05
CA LYS A 96 2.92 9.11 -2.48
C LYS A 96 3.47 7.78 -2.00
N ILE A 97 3.10 7.33 -0.80
CA ILE A 97 3.44 5.99 -0.31
C ILE A 97 2.70 4.92 -1.13
N PHE A 98 1.42 5.14 -1.41
CA PHE A 98 0.64 4.25 -2.28
C PHE A 98 1.30 4.09 -3.66
N LYS A 99 1.70 5.20 -4.31
CA LYS A 99 2.43 5.16 -5.58
C LYS A 99 3.72 4.35 -5.45
N ALA A 100 4.53 4.63 -4.44
CA ALA A 100 5.79 3.91 -4.21
C ALA A 100 5.58 2.39 -4.10
N LEU A 101 4.55 1.95 -3.38
CA LEU A 101 4.29 0.52 -3.14
C LEU A 101 3.62 -0.20 -4.31
N PHE A 102 2.79 0.49 -5.10
CA PHE A 102 1.87 -0.18 -6.02
C PHE A 102 1.94 0.30 -7.46
N MET A 103 2.64 1.39 -7.77
CA MET A 103 2.62 2.03 -9.09
C MET A 103 4.02 2.32 -9.67
N THR A 104 5.10 1.98 -8.98
CA THR A 104 6.48 2.21 -9.45
C THR A 104 7.26 0.90 -9.54
N GLU A 105 8.49 0.97 -10.05
CA GLU A 105 9.41 -0.19 -10.09
C GLU A 105 9.67 -0.81 -8.71
N LEU A 106 9.50 -0.03 -7.63
CA LEU A 106 9.59 -0.54 -6.27
C LEU A 106 8.53 -1.62 -5.99
N ALA A 107 7.36 -1.55 -6.62
CA ALA A 107 6.30 -2.56 -6.52
C ALA A 107 6.76 -3.94 -7.01
N GLY A 108 7.56 -3.98 -8.08
CA GLY A 108 7.95 -5.21 -8.78
C GLY A 108 6.80 -5.76 -9.65
N THR A 109 7.13 -6.75 -10.48
CA THR A 109 6.16 -7.44 -11.35
C THR A 109 5.69 -8.73 -10.69
N ARG A 110 4.38 -8.98 -10.71
CA ARG A 110 3.73 -10.20 -10.19
C ARG A 110 2.69 -10.69 -11.18
N THR A 111 2.53 -12.00 -11.27
CA THR A 111 1.40 -12.60 -11.98
C THR A 111 0.09 -12.38 -11.21
N ILE A 112 -1.05 -12.53 -11.87
CA ILE A 112 -2.37 -12.45 -11.20
C ILE A 112 -2.46 -13.48 -10.08
N ASP A 113 -1.97 -14.69 -10.32
CA ASP A 113 -1.97 -15.78 -9.36
C ASP A 113 -1.14 -15.46 -8.10
N GLU A 114 0.06 -14.91 -8.26
CA GLU A 114 0.88 -14.44 -7.13
C GLU A 114 0.22 -13.30 -6.34
N VAL A 115 -0.51 -12.42 -7.03
CA VAL A 115 -1.28 -11.38 -6.37
C VAL A 115 -2.41 -12.00 -5.54
N LEU A 116 -3.19 -12.91 -6.10
CA LEU A 116 -4.33 -13.54 -5.41
C LEU A 116 -3.89 -14.41 -4.23
N LYS A 117 -2.68 -14.98 -4.27
CA LYS A 117 -2.11 -15.83 -3.20
C LYS A 117 -1.41 -15.08 -2.07
N SER A 118 -1.43 -13.74 -2.03
CA SER A 118 -0.91 -13.02 -0.86
C SER A 118 -1.84 -13.21 0.35
N SER A 119 -1.29 -13.16 1.57
CA SER A 119 -2.02 -13.47 2.81
C SER A 119 -3.34 -12.72 2.95
N TRP A 120 -3.32 -11.40 2.82
CA TRP A 120 -4.53 -10.57 2.87
C TRP A 120 -5.59 -10.95 1.84
N ASN A 121 -5.14 -11.35 0.64
CA ASN A 121 -6.05 -11.70 -0.45
C ASN A 121 -6.68 -13.07 -0.22
N ILE A 122 -5.92 -14.03 0.31
CA ILE A 122 -6.43 -15.36 0.68
C ILE A 122 -7.50 -15.21 1.77
N GLU A 123 -7.20 -14.49 2.86
CA GLU A 123 -8.19 -14.27 3.94
C GLU A 123 -9.47 -13.63 3.43
N SER A 124 -9.36 -12.66 2.50
CA SER A 124 -10.52 -12.03 1.87
C SER A 124 -11.33 -13.02 1.04
N ILE A 125 -10.67 -13.83 0.20
CA ILE A 125 -11.35 -14.85 -0.63
C ILE A 125 -12.06 -15.88 0.25
N GLU A 126 -11.41 -16.34 1.33
CA GLU A 126 -11.96 -17.34 2.26
C GLU A 126 -13.14 -16.81 3.08
N SER A 127 -13.25 -15.50 3.29
CA SER A 127 -14.39 -14.89 3.99
C SER A 127 -15.66 -14.82 3.15
N ILE A 128 -15.53 -14.69 1.83
CA ILE A 128 -16.65 -14.46 0.88
C ILE A 128 -17.69 -15.59 0.88
N PRO A 129 -17.32 -16.89 0.84
CA PRO A 129 -18.32 -17.98 0.88
C PRO A 129 -19.22 -17.89 2.11
N LYS A 130 -18.67 -17.59 3.27
CA LYS A 130 -19.41 -17.45 4.53
C LYS A 130 -20.33 -16.22 4.51
N GLN A 131 -19.81 -15.10 4.00
CA GLN A 131 -20.51 -13.82 4.02
C GLN A 131 -21.62 -13.72 2.96
N TYR A 132 -21.40 -14.26 1.76
CA TYR A 132 -22.31 -14.09 0.62
C TYR A 132 -22.94 -15.40 0.12
N GLY A 133 -22.65 -16.55 0.70
CA GLY A 133 -23.18 -17.85 0.26
C GLY A 133 -22.66 -18.32 -1.10
N LEU A 134 -21.51 -17.83 -1.55
CA LEU A 134 -20.92 -18.16 -2.83
C LEU A 134 -20.01 -19.39 -2.74
N SER A 135 -19.89 -20.15 -3.85
CA SER A 135 -18.85 -21.16 -3.94
C SER A 135 -17.46 -20.52 -3.94
N TYR A 136 -16.41 -21.26 -3.53
CA TYR A 136 -15.05 -20.75 -3.50
C TYR A 136 -14.60 -20.19 -4.85
N LYS A 137 -14.89 -20.87 -5.96
CA LYS A 137 -14.57 -20.41 -7.31
C LYS A 137 -15.24 -19.07 -7.67
N LYS A 138 -16.50 -18.90 -7.27
CA LYS A 138 -17.20 -17.61 -7.43
C LYS A 138 -16.62 -16.53 -6.52
N ALA A 139 -16.19 -16.90 -5.32
CA ALA A 139 -15.51 -16.01 -4.39
C ALA A 139 -14.17 -15.48 -4.95
N GLU A 140 -13.36 -16.33 -5.58
CA GLU A 140 -12.14 -15.90 -6.27
C GLU A 140 -12.44 -14.91 -7.40
N CYS A 141 -13.47 -15.18 -8.21
CA CYS A 141 -13.87 -14.26 -9.28
C CYS A 141 -14.33 -12.91 -8.71
N LEU A 142 -15.22 -12.93 -7.72
CA LEU A 142 -15.70 -11.71 -7.07
C LEU A 142 -14.54 -10.89 -6.49
N TYR A 143 -13.67 -11.55 -5.70
CA TYR A 143 -12.51 -10.89 -5.12
C TYR A 143 -11.61 -10.26 -6.19
N ARG A 144 -11.26 -11.02 -7.23
CA ARG A 144 -10.43 -10.55 -8.35
C ARG A 144 -10.98 -9.28 -8.96
N ASP A 145 -12.26 -9.28 -9.29
CA ASP A 145 -12.90 -8.19 -10.03
C ASP A 145 -13.08 -6.94 -9.14
N VAL A 146 -13.48 -7.13 -7.88
CA VAL A 146 -13.51 -6.05 -6.87
C VAL A 146 -12.12 -5.46 -6.67
N ARG A 147 -11.09 -6.29 -6.58
CA ARG A 147 -9.71 -5.84 -6.40
C ARG A 147 -9.22 -4.98 -7.57
N PHE A 148 -9.47 -5.40 -8.82
CA PHE A 148 -9.05 -4.62 -9.98
C PHE A 148 -9.80 -3.29 -10.07
N PHE A 149 -11.10 -3.28 -9.79
CA PHE A 149 -11.85 -2.04 -9.68
C PHE A 149 -11.26 -1.11 -8.60
N THR A 150 -11.05 -1.65 -7.41
CA THR A 150 -10.52 -0.89 -6.26
C THR A 150 -9.14 -0.34 -6.56
N HIS A 151 -8.26 -1.13 -7.21
CA HIS A 151 -6.93 -0.67 -7.60
C HIS A 151 -7.02 0.46 -8.62
N GLY A 152 -7.86 0.34 -9.65
CA GLY A 152 -8.07 1.39 -10.64
C GLY A 152 -8.57 2.70 -10.01
N LEU A 153 -9.55 2.63 -9.11
CA LEU A 153 -10.02 3.76 -8.33
C LEU A 153 -8.90 4.38 -7.50
N SER A 154 -8.15 3.56 -6.78
CA SER A 154 -7.04 3.99 -5.92
C SER A 154 -5.91 4.67 -6.70
N CYS A 155 -5.58 4.18 -7.90
CA CYS A 155 -4.61 4.81 -8.79
C CYS A 155 -5.07 6.21 -9.23
N GLN A 156 -6.34 6.38 -9.59
CA GLN A 156 -6.88 7.69 -9.96
C GLN A 156 -6.86 8.66 -8.79
N ILE A 157 -7.19 8.20 -7.58
CA ILE A 157 -7.12 8.99 -6.35
C ILE A 157 -5.67 9.41 -6.08
N ALA A 158 -4.74 8.46 -6.06
CA ALA A 158 -3.33 8.74 -5.76
C ALA A 158 -2.68 9.68 -6.79
N CYS A 159 -3.11 9.62 -8.06
CA CYS A 159 -2.65 10.51 -9.11
C CYS A 159 -3.37 11.87 -9.13
N ASN A 160 -4.34 12.09 -8.24
CA ASN A 160 -5.17 13.29 -8.22
C ASN A 160 -5.87 13.57 -9.58
N SER A 161 -6.20 12.49 -10.32
CA SER A 161 -6.94 12.57 -11.58
C SER A 161 -8.45 12.64 -11.38
N ILE A 162 -8.93 12.26 -10.20
CA ILE A 162 -10.30 12.47 -9.73
C ILE A 162 -10.29 13.10 -8.33
N LYS A 163 -11.32 13.88 -8.03
CA LYS A 163 -11.58 14.39 -6.68
C LYS A 163 -12.72 13.59 -6.09
N VAL A 164 -12.49 12.98 -4.95
CA VAL A 164 -13.49 12.19 -4.22
C VAL A 164 -13.43 12.52 -2.73
N THR A 165 -14.56 12.36 -2.06
CA THR A 165 -14.65 12.36 -0.60
C THR A 165 -14.50 10.94 -0.06
N GLU A 166 -14.23 10.81 1.22
CA GLU A 166 -14.17 9.51 1.89
C GLU A 166 -15.50 8.74 1.81
N ASP A 167 -16.63 9.44 1.87
CA ASP A 167 -17.97 8.83 1.76
C ASP A 167 -18.28 8.35 0.34
N GLU A 168 -17.80 9.05 -0.68
CA GLU A 168 -17.87 8.58 -2.05
C GLU A 168 -17.04 7.33 -2.29
N ILE A 169 -15.84 7.24 -1.69
CA ILE A 169 -15.02 6.01 -1.72
C ILE A 169 -15.79 4.85 -1.11
N LYS A 170 -16.36 5.02 0.09
CA LYS A 170 -17.18 3.99 0.76
C LYS A 170 -18.32 3.51 -0.11
N LYS A 171 -19.05 4.47 -0.70
CA LYS A 171 -20.19 4.18 -1.57
C LYS A 171 -19.77 3.41 -2.81
N LEU A 172 -18.73 3.86 -3.53
CA LEU A 172 -18.23 3.23 -4.74
C LEU A 172 -17.80 1.77 -4.50
N ILE A 173 -17.09 1.52 -3.40
CA ILE A 173 -16.68 0.16 -3.03
C ILE A 173 -17.88 -0.72 -2.70
N LYS A 174 -18.84 -0.22 -1.95
CA LYS A 174 -20.05 -0.97 -1.61
C LYS A 174 -20.89 -1.29 -2.86
N ASP A 175 -21.08 -0.30 -3.74
CA ASP A 175 -21.87 -0.44 -4.95
C ASP A 175 -21.27 -1.48 -5.91
N ILE A 176 -19.94 -1.48 -6.09
CA ILE A 176 -19.30 -2.47 -6.99
C ILE A 176 -19.38 -3.89 -6.43
N ILE A 177 -19.18 -4.08 -5.13
CA ILE A 177 -19.31 -5.41 -4.49
C ILE A 177 -20.72 -5.96 -4.70
N MET A 178 -21.75 -5.14 -4.45
CA MET A 178 -23.15 -5.57 -4.59
C MET A 178 -23.49 -5.91 -6.05
N LYS A 179 -23.08 -5.09 -7.01
CA LYS A 179 -23.30 -5.35 -8.44
C LYS A 179 -22.63 -6.64 -8.91
N LEU A 180 -21.36 -6.84 -8.54
CA LEU A 180 -20.62 -8.02 -8.99
C LEU A 180 -21.10 -9.30 -8.32
N LYS A 181 -21.48 -9.24 -7.03
CA LYS A 181 -22.06 -10.38 -6.31
C LYS A 181 -23.31 -10.93 -7.01
N ASP A 182 -24.15 -10.06 -7.55
CA ASP A 182 -25.45 -10.45 -8.15
C ASP A 182 -25.30 -11.00 -9.58
N VAL A 183 -24.16 -10.81 -10.25
CA VAL A 183 -23.92 -11.29 -11.63
C VAL A 183 -22.95 -12.48 -11.73
N ILE A 184 -22.28 -12.85 -10.63
CA ILE A 184 -21.40 -14.02 -10.52
C ILE A 184 -22.21 -15.24 -10.04
#